data_5699af3d21bf6d9f87fc34dd9a962af9
#
_entry.id   5699af3d21bf6d9f87fc34dd9a962af9
#
_cell.length_a   1.000
_cell.length_b   1.000
_cell.length_c   1.000
_cell.angle_alpha   90.00
_cell.angle_beta   90.00
_cell.angle_gamma   90.00
#
_symmetry.space_group_name_H-M   'P 1'
#
loop_
_entity.id
_entity.type
_entity.pdbx_description
1 polymer ?
#
loop_
_entity_poly.entity_id
_entity_poly.type
_entity_poly.pdbx_seq_one_letter_code
_entity_poly.pdbx_strand_id
1 'polypeptide(L)'
;PKHGALVMIALYFGGILMGILMALVFRGTLFKGNAVPFVMELPNYRMPGAKNVGHLLWDKAKDFLQRAFTVIFMATLVIWFLQTFDGHLNIVSDSQESILATVASVIAPVFAPMGFGDWRISTALITGFMAKESVVSTLSVLFGQTSVLLGCITPVSAASLLVFCLLYTPVSYTHLRAHETDQY
;
A
#
# COMPACT_ATOMS: atom_id res chain seq x y z
N PRO A 1 -18.63 -5.41 14.12
CA PRO A 1 -19.56 -6.28 13.37
C PRO A 1 -19.58 -7.68 13.97
N LYS A 2 -20.77 -8.27 14.09
CA LYS A 2 -20.93 -9.62 14.66
C LYS A 2 -20.26 -10.75 13.84
N HIS A 3 -19.78 -10.41 12.63
CA HIS A 3 -19.20 -11.36 11.67
C HIS A 3 -17.85 -10.87 11.09
N GLY A 4 -16.98 -10.30 11.92
CA GLY A 4 -15.69 -9.75 11.47
C GLY A 4 -14.83 -10.77 10.73
N ALA A 5 -14.77 -12.01 11.21
CA ALA A 5 -14.02 -13.09 10.57
C ALA A 5 -14.56 -13.43 9.17
N LEU A 6 -15.88 -13.42 8.99
CA LEU A 6 -16.53 -13.70 7.70
C LEU A 6 -16.22 -12.58 6.67
N VAL A 7 -16.21 -11.32 7.13
CA VAL A 7 -15.83 -10.17 6.30
C VAL A 7 -14.36 -10.27 5.87
N MET A 8 -13.46 -10.65 6.78
CA MET A 8 -12.05 -10.86 6.46
C MET A 8 -11.85 -11.94 5.39
N ILE A 9 -12.52 -13.08 5.55
CA ILE A 9 -12.46 -14.18 4.58
C ILE A 9 -13.02 -13.74 3.22
N ALA A 10 -14.16 -13.06 3.22
CA ALA A 10 -14.79 -12.56 1.97
C ALA A 10 -13.88 -11.55 1.24
N LEU A 11 -13.22 -10.64 1.96
CA LEU A 11 -12.27 -9.70 1.38
C LEU A 11 -11.04 -10.41 0.81
N TYR A 12 -10.52 -11.43 1.49
CA TYR A 12 -9.37 -12.21 1.02
C TYR A 12 -9.70 -12.95 -0.29
N PHE A 13 -10.80 -13.69 -0.33
CA PHE A 13 -11.25 -14.37 -1.54
C PHE A 13 -11.64 -13.40 -2.65
N GLY A 14 -12.26 -12.27 -2.31
CA GLY A 14 -12.57 -11.19 -3.23
C GLY A 14 -11.32 -10.62 -3.91
N GLY A 15 -10.24 -10.42 -3.17
CA GLY A 15 -8.96 -9.98 -3.70
C GLY A 15 -8.35 -10.99 -4.68
N ILE A 16 -8.38 -12.28 -4.35
CA ILE A 16 -7.92 -13.36 -5.24
C ILE A 16 -8.73 -13.39 -6.52
N LEU A 17 -10.05 -13.36 -6.41
CA LEU A 17 -10.96 -13.39 -7.55
C LEU A 17 -10.74 -12.19 -8.48
N MET A 18 -10.59 -10.99 -7.91
CA MET A 18 -10.27 -9.76 -8.66
C MET A 18 -8.93 -9.89 -9.37
N GLY A 19 -7.90 -10.43 -8.71
CA GLY A 19 -6.59 -10.68 -9.33
C GLY A 19 -6.69 -11.63 -10.53
N ILE A 20 -7.44 -12.72 -10.41
CA ILE A 20 -7.66 -13.67 -11.50
C ILE A 20 -8.42 -13.02 -12.67
N LEU A 21 -9.48 -12.25 -12.38
CA LEU A 21 -10.24 -11.54 -13.40
C LEU A 21 -9.36 -10.53 -14.16
N MET A 22 -8.58 -9.74 -13.46
CA MET A 22 -7.67 -8.78 -14.09
C MET A 22 -6.57 -9.47 -14.91
N ALA A 23 -6.03 -10.59 -14.43
CA ALA A 23 -5.07 -11.39 -15.21
C ALA A 23 -5.68 -11.94 -16.51
N LEU A 24 -6.92 -12.40 -16.48
CA LEU A 24 -7.65 -12.86 -17.68
C LEU A 24 -7.92 -11.72 -18.65
N VAL A 25 -8.31 -10.54 -18.14
CA VAL A 25 -8.53 -9.34 -18.96
C VAL A 25 -7.23 -8.91 -19.63
N PHE A 26 -6.12 -8.83 -18.88
CA PHE A 26 -4.82 -8.43 -19.42
C PHE A 26 -4.28 -9.44 -20.42
N ARG A 27 -4.44 -10.74 -20.16
CA ARG A 27 -4.09 -11.78 -21.14
C ARG A 27 -4.83 -11.61 -22.45
N GLY A 28 -6.11 -11.22 -22.40
CA GLY A 28 -6.93 -11.01 -23.60
C GLY A 28 -6.67 -9.71 -24.34
N THR A 29 -6.20 -8.65 -23.63
CA THR A 29 -6.08 -7.29 -24.16
C THR A 29 -4.64 -6.86 -24.40
N LEU A 30 -3.81 -6.83 -23.35
CA LEU A 30 -2.45 -6.27 -23.39
C LEU A 30 -1.38 -7.30 -23.74
N PHE A 31 -1.49 -8.53 -23.22
CA PHE A 31 -0.46 -9.56 -23.35
C PHE A 31 -0.85 -10.63 -24.36
N LYS A 32 -1.13 -10.22 -25.59
CA LYS A 32 -1.32 -11.12 -26.73
C LYS A 32 0.05 -11.54 -27.28
N GLY A 33 0.81 -12.31 -26.54
CA GLY A 33 2.09 -12.87 -26.99
C GLY A 33 1.95 -14.36 -27.27
N ASN A 34 2.64 -14.84 -28.32
CA ASN A 34 2.84 -16.28 -28.50
C ASN A 34 3.76 -16.78 -27.40
N ALA A 35 3.37 -17.89 -26.76
CA ALA A 35 4.23 -18.53 -25.78
C ALA A 35 5.54 -18.94 -26.48
N VAL A 36 6.63 -18.29 -26.11
CA VAL A 36 7.96 -18.71 -26.55
C VAL A 36 8.24 -20.07 -25.91
N PRO A 37 8.56 -21.11 -26.68
CA PRO A 37 8.91 -22.41 -26.10
C PRO A 37 10.15 -22.22 -25.23
N PHE A 38 9.96 -22.40 -23.93
CA PHE A 38 11.04 -22.29 -22.96
C PHE A 38 11.82 -23.59 -22.97
N VAL A 39 12.90 -23.63 -23.74
CA VAL A 39 13.85 -24.76 -23.73
C VAL A 39 14.88 -24.45 -22.67
N MET A 40 14.68 -24.96 -21.46
CA MET A 40 15.71 -24.96 -20.40
C MET A 40 16.51 -26.26 -20.52
N GLU A 41 17.81 -26.12 -20.80
CA GLU A 41 18.74 -27.20 -20.48
C GLU A 41 18.72 -27.41 -18.95
N LEU A 42 18.40 -28.61 -18.49
CA LEU A 42 18.39 -28.95 -17.08
C LEU A 42 19.80 -28.76 -16.51
N PRO A 43 20.03 -27.77 -15.64
CA PRO A 43 21.34 -27.63 -15.01
C PRO A 43 21.64 -28.85 -14.15
N ASN A 44 22.88 -29.29 -14.17
CA ASN A 44 23.34 -30.38 -13.32
C ASN A 44 23.02 -30.09 -11.86
N TYR A 45 22.11 -30.84 -11.27
CA TYR A 45 21.70 -30.72 -9.88
C TYR A 45 22.92 -31.02 -8.98
N ARG A 46 23.52 -29.97 -8.43
CA ARG A 46 24.49 -30.05 -7.33
C ARG A 46 23.85 -29.49 -6.09
N MET A 47 23.96 -30.18 -4.98
CA MET A 47 23.53 -29.63 -3.69
C MET A 47 24.29 -28.32 -3.42
N PRO A 48 23.58 -27.21 -3.18
CA PRO A 48 24.23 -25.95 -2.90
C PRO A 48 25.01 -26.04 -1.59
N GLY A 49 26.28 -25.63 -1.61
CA GLY A 49 27.10 -25.59 -0.41
C GLY A 49 26.55 -24.61 0.61
N ALA A 50 26.44 -25.01 1.88
CA ALA A 50 25.86 -24.18 2.96
C ALA A 50 26.49 -22.78 3.07
N LYS A 51 27.80 -22.66 2.79
CA LYS A 51 28.52 -21.41 2.79
C LYS A 51 28.02 -20.46 1.68
N ASN A 52 27.81 -20.97 0.47
CA ASN A 52 27.33 -20.18 -0.65
C ASN A 52 25.87 -19.74 -0.44
N VAL A 53 25.04 -20.63 0.12
CA VAL A 53 23.66 -20.28 0.51
C VAL A 53 23.66 -19.19 1.57
N GLY A 54 24.53 -19.29 2.58
CA GLY A 54 24.64 -18.28 3.63
C GLY A 54 25.06 -16.91 3.09
N HIS A 55 26.05 -16.87 2.18
CA HIS A 55 26.44 -15.60 1.54
C HIS A 55 25.31 -15.02 0.69
N LEU A 56 24.67 -15.84 -0.13
CA LEU A 56 23.56 -15.38 -0.98
C LEU A 56 22.37 -14.83 -0.16
N LEU A 57 22.04 -15.53 0.93
CA LEU A 57 20.99 -15.06 1.85
C LEU A 57 21.36 -13.74 2.51
N TRP A 58 22.61 -13.61 2.95
CA TRP A 58 23.10 -12.39 3.56
C TRP A 58 23.11 -11.21 2.59
N ASP A 59 23.58 -11.41 1.37
CA ASP A 59 23.60 -10.38 0.34
C ASP A 59 22.17 -9.93 -0.01
N LYS A 60 21.27 -10.88 -0.23
CA LYS A 60 19.85 -10.56 -0.48
C LYS A 60 19.18 -9.86 0.70
N ALA A 61 19.44 -10.30 1.93
CA ALA A 61 18.92 -9.66 3.14
C ALA A 61 19.47 -8.24 3.31
N LYS A 62 20.75 -8.04 3.08
CA LYS A 62 21.41 -6.73 3.16
C LYS A 62 20.86 -5.77 2.11
N ASP A 63 20.74 -6.20 0.86
CA ASP A 63 20.18 -5.40 -0.22
C ASP A 63 18.71 -5.01 0.06
N PHE A 64 17.92 -5.96 0.55
CA PHE A 64 16.55 -5.71 0.95
C PHE A 64 16.47 -4.67 2.08
N LEU A 65 17.23 -4.87 3.16
CA LEU A 65 17.26 -3.96 4.29
C LEU A 65 17.70 -2.56 3.88
N GLN A 66 18.73 -2.44 3.07
CA GLN A 66 19.26 -1.14 2.63
C GLN A 66 18.23 -0.40 1.78
N ARG A 67 17.59 -1.06 0.82
CA ARG A 67 16.57 -0.46 -0.05
C ARG A 67 15.30 -0.11 0.74
N ALA A 68 14.79 -1.06 1.53
CA ALA A 68 13.60 -0.85 2.35
C ALA A 68 13.81 0.28 3.34
N PHE A 69 14.94 0.30 4.05
CA PHE A 69 15.27 1.35 5.01
C PHE A 69 15.34 2.72 4.33
N THR A 70 16.05 2.85 3.21
CA THR A 70 16.20 4.13 2.53
C THR A 70 14.86 4.68 2.03
N VAL A 71 14.06 3.86 1.33
CA VAL A 71 12.78 4.28 0.76
C VAL A 71 11.78 4.60 1.87
N ILE A 72 11.62 3.72 2.86
CA ILE A 72 10.66 3.91 3.94
C ILE A 72 11.08 5.09 4.82
N PHE A 73 12.37 5.22 5.14
CA PHE A 73 12.88 6.32 5.94
C PHE A 73 12.66 7.67 5.29
N MET A 74 13.06 7.81 4.01
CA MET A 74 12.87 9.07 3.27
C MET A 74 11.39 9.43 3.16
N ALA A 75 10.57 8.45 2.88
CA ALA A 75 9.14 8.64 2.77
C ALA A 75 8.48 9.03 4.10
N THR A 76 8.88 8.39 5.19
CA THR A 76 8.41 8.74 6.53
C THR A 76 8.85 10.16 6.92
N LEU A 77 10.07 10.54 6.57
CA LEU A 77 10.60 11.89 6.81
C LEU A 77 9.79 12.96 6.05
N VAL A 78 9.45 12.68 4.78
CA VAL A 78 8.61 13.59 3.98
C VAL A 78 7.21 13.72 4.59
N ILE A 79 6.57 12.61 4.96
CA ILE A 79 5.25 12.65 5.59
C ILE A 79 5.30 13.37 6.94
N TRP A 80 6.30 13.07 7.76
CA TRP A 80 6.50 13.76 9.02
C TRP A 80 6.62 15.28 8.83
N PHE A 81 7.43 15.71 7.86
CA PHE A 81 7.55 17.13 7.51
C PHE A 81 6.21 17.74 7.10
N LEU A 82 5.46 17.07 6.21
CA LEU A 82 4.16 17.55 5.75
C LEU A 82 3.10 17.59 6.87
N GLN A 83 3.21 16.74 7.88
CA GLN A 83 2.31 16.72 9.03
C GLN A 83 2.66 17.76 10.09
N THR A 84 3.95 18.08 10.22
CA THR A 84 4.45 18.94 11.30
C THR A 84 4.42 20.42 10.95
N PHE A 85 4.53 20.75 9.67
CA PHE A 85 4.60 22.13 9.21
C PHE A 85 3.35 22.58 8.48
N ASP A 86 3.05 23.87 8.62
CA ASP A 86 2.05 24.58 7.86
C ASP A 86 2.68 25.18 6.57
N GLY A 87 1.84 25.81 5.71
CA GLY A 87 2.29 26.49 4.49
C GLY A 87 3.27 27.66 4.72
N HIS A 88 3.42 28.11 5.96
CA HIS A 88 4.39 29.15 6.37
C HIS A 88 5.59 28.60 7.13
N LEU A 89 5.77 27.27 7.16
CA LEU A 89 6.83 26.56 7.87
C LEU A 89 6.80 26.74 9.40
N ASN A 90 5.63 27.04 9.98
CA ASN A 90 5.44 27.02 11.41
C ASN A 90 5.07 25.61 11.87
N ILE A 91 5.49 25.25 13.09
CA ILE A 91 5.11 23.97 13.71
C ILE A 91 3.64 24.05 14.10
N VAL A 92 2.85 23.11 13.61
CA VAL A 92 1.40 23.05 13.81
C VAL A 92 1.06 22.19 15.00
N SER A 93 0.19 22.72 15.87
CA SER A 93 -0.34 21.95 17.02
C SER A 93 -1.61 21.18 16.63
N ASP A 94 -2.33 21.61 15.59
CA ASP A 94 -3.55 20.97 15.09
C ASP A 94 -3.29 20.38 13.70
N SER A 95 -3.57 19.09 13.55
CA SER A 95 -3.37 18.36 12.28
C SER A 95 -4.14 18.95 11.10
N GLN A 96 -5.17 19.76 11.35
CA GLN A 96 -5.96 20.43 10.30
C GLN A 96 -5.19 21.52 9.55
N GLU A 97 -4.27 22.18 10.22
CA GLU A 97 -3.49 23.30 9.66
C GLU A 97 -2.24 22.83 8.92
N SER A 98 -1.94 21.52 8.94
CA SER A 98 -0.77 20.95 8.29
C SER A 98 -0.84 21.02 6.77
N ILE A 99 0.34 21.07 6.13
CA ILE A 99 0.45 20.98 4.66
C ILE A 99 -0.23 19.71 4.16
N LEU A 100 -0.09 18.60 4.90
CA LEU A 100 -0.68 17.33 4.53
C LEU A 100 -2.22 17.39 4.52
N ALA A 101 -2.83 18.06 5.51
CA ALA A 101 -4.28 18.26 5.54
C ALA A 101 -4.77 19.14 4.39
N THR A 102 -4.00 20.16 4.02
CA THR A 102 -4.29 21.02 2.87
C THR A 102 -4.26 20.21 1.58
N VAL A 103 -3.23 19.42 1.35
CA VAL A 103 -3.14 18.52 0.18
C VAL A 103 -4.28 17.50 0.18
N ALA A 104 -4.56 16.91 1.34
CA ALA A 104 -5.64 15.94 1.50
C ALA A 104 -7.02 16.56 1.20
N SER A 105 -7.25 17.82 1.59
CA SER A 105 -8.51 18.53 1.32
C SER A 105 -8.73 18.79 -0.17
N VAL A 106 -7.67 19.03 -0.94
CA VAL A 106 -7.72 19.17 -2.40
C VAL A 106 -8.03 17.84 -3.09
N ILE A 107 -7.56 16.74 -2.51
CA ILE A 107 -7.77 15.38 -3.05
C ILE A 107 -9.12 14.80 -2.59
N ALA A 108 -9.62 15.19 -1.43
CA ALA A 108 -10.87 14.69 -0.84
C ALA A 108 -12.08 14.67 -1.80
N PRO A 109 -12.31 15.68 -2.67
CA PRO A 109 -13.40 15.64 -3.63
C PRO A 109 -13.35 14.49 -4.61
N VAL A 110 -12.16 13.99 -4.94
CA VAL A 110 -11.98 12.81 -5.82
C VAL A 110 -12.57 11.55 -5.19
N PHE A 111 -12.54 11.46 -3.87
CA PHE A 111 -13.08 10.33 -3.12
C PHE A 111 -14.54 10.53 -2.69
N ALA A 112 -15.11 11.71 -2.90
CA ALA A 112 -16.50 12.01 -2.57
C ALA A 112 -17.52 11.05 -3.23
N PRO A 113 -17.37 10.63 -4.51
CA PRO A 113 -18.27 9.66 -5.13
C PRO A 113 -18.25 8.28 -4.46
N MET A 114 -17.14 7.95 -3.79
CA MET A 114 -17.00 6.66 -3.06
C MET A 114 -17.56 6.74 -1.63
N GLY A 115 -18.04 7.92 -1.21
CA GLY A 115 -18.63 8.16 0.11
C GLY A 115 -17.62 8.43 1.23
N PHE A 116 -16.36 8.73 0.91
CA PHE A 116 -15.32 9.10 1.89
C PHE A 116 -14.52 10.35 1.47
N GLY A 117 -15.25 11.42 1.13
CA GLY A 117 -14.68 12.73 0.80
C GLY A 117 -14.24 13.56 2.01
N ASP A 118 -13.98 12.96 3.16
CA ASP A 118 -13.43 13.64 4.34
C ASP A 118 -11.91 13.77 4.21
N TRP A 119 -11.38 14.96 4.51
CA TRP A 119 -9.95 15.23 4.49
C TRP A 119 -9.13 14.29 5.40
N ARG A 120 -9.69 13.85 6.54
CA ARG A 120 -9.06 12.91 7.47
C ARG A 120 -8.85 11.55 6.83
N ILE A 121 -9.83 11.07 6.09
CA ILE A 121 -9.73 9.80 5.37
C ILE A 121 -8.74 9.94 4.22
N SER A 122 -8.79 11.05 3.49
CA SER A 122 -7.82 11.34 2.42
C SER A 122 -6.39 11.42 2.96
N THR A 123 -6.17 12.05 4.12
CA THR A 123 -4.88 12.07 4.82
C THR A 123 -4.42 10.64 5.17
N ALA A 124 -5.31 9.82 5.70
CA ALA A 124 -4.99 8.42 6.04
C ALA A 124 -4.67 7.60 4.79
N LEU A 125 -5.33 7.84 3.66
CA LEU A 125 -5.02 7.18 2.40
C LEU A 125 -3.66 7.62 1.82
N ILE A 126 -3.32 8.89 1.92
CA ILE A 126 -2.01 9.40 1.49
C ILE A 126 -0.88 8.77 2.33
N THR A 127 -1.03 8.74 3.66
CA THR A 127 -0.06 8.08 4.53
C THR A 127 -0.01 6.57 4.27
N GLY A 128 -1.14 5.96 4.01
CA GLY A 128 -1.28 4.54 3.67
C GLY A 128 -0.65 4.17 2.33
N PHE A 129 -0.46 5.14 1.44
CA PHE A 129 0.25 4.94 0.18
C PHE A 129 1.72 4.57 0.40
N MET A 130 2.28 4.95 1.53
CA MET A 130 3.63 4.54 1.94
C MET A 130 3.63 3.16 2.58
N ALA A 131 2.72 2.94 3.52
CA ALA A 131 2.55 1.67 4.22
C ALA A 131 1.07 1.48 4.59
N LYS A 132 0.47 0.38 4.17
CA LYS A 132 -0.97 0.10 4.41
C LYS A 132 -1.34 0.12 5.90
N GLU A 133 -0.43 -0.27 6.75
CA GLU A 133 -0.59 -0.27 8.21
C GLU A 133 -0.81 1.15 8.76
N SER A 134 -0.26 2.16 8.09
CA SER A 134 -0.40 3.55 8.50
C SER A 134 -1.82 4.09 8.33
N VAL A 135 -2.65 3.52 7.46
CA VAL A 135 -4.06 3.94 7.29
C VAL A 135 -4.82 3.85 8.61
N VAL A 136 -4.76 2.68 9.25
CA VAL A 136 -5.49 2.43 10.50
C VAL A 136 -4.95 3.31 11.64
N SER A 137 -3.63 3.43 11.72
CA SER A 137 -2.97 4.28 12.72
C SER A 137 -3.36 5.75 12.55
N THR A 138 -3.29 6.28 11.32
CA THR A 138 -3.65 7.67 11.03
C THR A 138 -5.14 7.94 11.27
N LEU A 139 -6.02 7.03 10.87
CA LEU A 139 -7.45 7.14 11.17
C LEU A 139 -7.70 7.18 12.69
N SER A 140 -7.01 6.34 13.46
CA SER A 140 -7.13 6.31 14.92
C SER A 140 -6.68 7.62 15.57
N VAL A 141 -5.62 8.23 15.05
CA VAL A 141 -5.11 9.52 15.54
C VAL A 141 -6.05 10.66 15.16
N LEU A 142 -6.48 10.76 13.90
CA LEU A 142 -7.28 11.89 13.40
C LEU A 142 -8.73 11.88 13.90
N PHE A 143 -9.31 10.70 14.13
CA PHE A 143 -10.68 10.58 14.66
C PHE A 143 -10.72 10.42 16.18
N GLY A 144 -9.60 10.06 16.81
CA GLY A 144 -9.46 9.87 18.26
C GLY A 144 -10.28 8.69 18.79
N GLN A 145 -11.57 8.64 18.49
CA GLN A 145 -12.49 7.57 18.92
C GLN A 145 -13.16 6.90 17.72
N THR A 146 -13.29 5.59 17.79
CA THR A 146 -13.97 4.79 16.74
C THR A 146 -15.44 5.21 16.55
N SER A 147 -16.09 5.72 17.59
CA SER A 147 -17.46 6.23 17.53
C SER A 147 -17.60 7.44 16.59
N VAL A 148 -16.62 8.33 16.57
CA VAL A 148 -16.61 9.51 15.70
C VAL A 148 -16.41 9.06 14.24
N LEU A 149 -15.50 8.14 14.00
CA LEU A 149 -15.31 7.56 12.67
C LEU A 149 -16.61 6.90 12.15
N LEU A 150 -17.27 6.10 12.99
CA LEU A 150 -18.53 5.44 12.63
C LEU A 150 -19.69 6.43 12.39
N GLY A 151 -19.64 7.62 13.00
CA GLY A 151 -20.59 8.70 12.73
C GLY A 151 -20.37 9.40 11.38
N CYS A 152 -19.12 9.42 10.90
CA CYS A 152 -18.76 10.09 9.63
C CYS A 152 -18.87 9.16 8.41
N ILE A 153 -18.84 7.84 8.59
CA ILE A 153 -18.79 6.85 7.51
C ILE A 153 -20.04 5.97 7.55
N THR A 154 -20.73 5.85 6.41
CA THR A 154 -21.82 4.87 6.25
C THR A 154 -21.26 3.45 6.12
N PRO A 155 -22.04 2.41 6.40
CA PRO A 155 -21.58 1.02 6.20
C PRO A 155 -21.12 0.73 4.76
N VAL A 156 -21.74 1.37 3.77
CA VAL A 156 -21.37 1.25 2.35
C VAL A 156 -20.04 1.92 2.08
N SER A 157 -19.83 3.14 2.61
CA SER A 157 -18.55 3.86 2.50
C SER A 157 -17.42 3.12 3.20
N ALA A 158 -17.70 2.50 4.36
CA ALA A 158 -16.72 1.67 5.05
C ALA A 158 -16.32 0.44 4.22
N ALA A 159 -17.28 -0.23 3.59
CA ALA A 159 -17.00 -1.35 2.68
C ALA A 159 -16.20 -0.90 1.46
N SER A 160 -16.56 0.23 0.86
CA SER A 160 -15.83 0.85 -0.26
C SER A 160 -14.38 1.18 0.12
N LEU A 161 -14.17 1.77 1.30
CA LEU A 161 -12.83 2.07 1.82
C LEU A 161 -12.00 0.80 2.04
N LEU A 162 -12.60 -0.27 2.58
CA LEU A 162 -11.93 -1.55 2.77
C LEU A 162 -11.51 -2.17 1.43
N VAL A 163 -12.40 -2.17 0.44
CA VAL A 163 -12.09 -2.67 -0.91
C VAL A 163 -11.00 -1.81 -1.56
N PHE A 164 -11.06 -0.50 -1.42
CA PHE A 164 -10.04 0.40 -1.92
C PHE A 164 -8.68 0.09 -1.29
N CYS A 165 -8.60 -0.02 0.04
CA CYS A 165 -7.37 -0.37 0.76
C CYS A 165 -6.85 -1.77 0.41
N LEU A 166 -7.72 -2.70 0.00
CA LEU A 166 -7.32 -4.01 -0.47
C LEU A 166 -6.65 -3.95 -1.84
N LEU A 167 -7.23 -3.19 -2.76
CA LEU A 167 -6.85 -3.19 -4.17
C LEU A 167 -5.67 -2.26 -4.47
N TYR A 168 -5.54 -1.12 -3.74
CA TYR A 168 -4.43 -0.24 -4.03
C TYR A 168 -3.10 -0.78 -3.51
N THR A 169 -2.04 -0.58 -4.30
CA THR A 169 -0.69 -1.05 -3.96
C THR A 169 0.15 0.11 -3.43
N PRO A 170 0.78 -0.01 -2.25
CA PRO A 170 1.68 1.02 -1.75
C PRO A 170 2.94 1.14 -2.61
N VAL A 171 3.45 2.36 -2.77
CA VAL A 171 4.64 2.68 -3.58
C VAL A 171 5.87 1.89 -3.11
N SER A 172 6.04 1.73 -1.80
CA SER A 172 7.15 0.97 -1.24
C SER A 172 7.20 -0.47 -1.76
N TYR A 173 6.04 -1.11 -1.93
CA TYR A 173 5.95 -2.49 -2.40
C TYR A 173 6.29 -2.62 -3.89
N THR A 174 5.78 -1.71 -4.73
CA THR A 174 6.06 -1.70 -6.18
C THR A 174 7.52 -1.37 -6.47
N HIS A 175 8.12 -0.45 -5.72
CA HIS A 175 9.51 -0.04 -5.93
C HIS A 175 10.51 -1.12 -5.52
N LEU A 176 10.23 -1.86 -4.44
CA LEU A 176 11.06 -2.98 -4.01
C LEU A 176 11.00 -4.15 -5.01
N ARG A 177 9.83 -4.41 -5.60
CA ARG A 177 9.62 -5.54 -6.52
C ARG A 177 10.10 -5.27 -7.95
N ALA A 178 10.02 -4.02 -8.42
CA ALA A 178 10.47 -3.67 -9.77
C ALA A 178 11.97 -3.96 -10.01
N HIS A 179 12.79 -3.84 -8.97
CA HIS A 179 14.22 -4.13 -9.07
C HIS A 179 14.59 -5.62 -9.01
N GLU A 180 13.66 -6.50 -8.63
CA GLU A 180 13.92 -7.95 -8.68
C GLU A 180 13.79 -8.53 -10.09
N THR A 181 13.04 -7.87 -10.97
CA THR A 181 12.83 -8.32 -12.36
C THR A 181 13.92 -7.88 -13.33
N ASP A 182 14.73 -6.89 -12.97
CA ASP A 182 15.83 -6.39 -13.82
C ASP A 182 17.13 -7.23 -13.71
N GLN A 183 17.13 -8.31 -12.93
CA GLN A 183 18.32 -9.17 -12.70
C GLN A 183 18.22 -10.56 -13.34
N TYR A 184 17.26 -10.79 -14.26
CA TYR A 184 17.15 -12.05 -15.03
C TYR A 184 17.18 -11.81 -16.52
#